data_c6d3296fa68bd3455e38250c1d247917
#
_entry.id   c6d3296fa68bd3455e38250c1d247917
#
_cell.length_a   1.000
_cell.length_b   1.000
_cell.length_c   1.000
_cell.angle_alpha   90.00
_cell.angle_beta   90.00
_cell.angle_gamma   90.00
#
_symmetry.space_group_name_H-M   'P 1'
#
loop_
_entity.id
_entity.type
_entity.pdbx_description
1 polymer ?
#
loop_
_entity_poly.entity_id
_entity_poly.type
_entity_poly.pdbx_seq_one_letter_code
_entity_poly.pdbx_strand_id
1 'polypeptide(L)'
;MKKKVLGIATILSALMLVLAACGSGSSSNGSGGDSDETSGSLTAVGSTALQPLVEAAGKQFQSENPKAQINVQGGGSGTGLTQVQQGAVDIGNSDVFAEEKDGVDASKLVDHKVAVVGMAPVVNKDVGVDNLTQQQLIDIFTGKVTNWKDVGGKDEKVTVINRAEGSGTRATFEQWALKGETPIKAQEQDSSGTVRKIVSETPGAISYLAFSYINKSVVGLSVDGVKPDEKNVATNDWKIWSYEHMYTNGKPKGLTKSFLDYMTSDAVQKDIVPQLGYQSIKEMKVERSADGKITNL
;
A
#
# COMPACT_ATOMS: atom_id res chain seq x y z
N MET A 1 61.73 -15.06 37.88
CA MET A 1 61.97 -14.99 39.35
C MET A 1 60.61 -14.93 40.03
N LYS A 2 60.33 -15.98 40.76
CA LYS A 2 59.71 -16.12 42.06
C LYS A 2 58.28 -15.51 42.22
N LYS A 3 57.22 -16.36 42.29
CA LYS A 3 56.68 -17.03 43.52
C LYS A 3 55.80 -16.05 44.29
N LYS A 4 54.59 -16.32 44.79
CA LYS A 4 53.92 -17.46 45.43
C LYS A 4 52.43 -17.05 45.59
N VAL A 5 51.42 -17.84 45.38
CA VAL A 5 50.80 -18.94 46.14
C VAL A 5 49.98 -18.53 47.38
N LEU A 6 48.72 -19.01 47.36
CA LEU A 6 47.95 -19.62 48.49
C LEU A 6 47.08 -18.67 49.34
N GLY A 7 45.86 -19.00 49.50
CA GLY A 7 45.11 -19.67 50.49
C GLY A 7 43.64 -19.38 50.45
N ILE A 8 42.78 -20.26 50.13
CA ILE A 8 41.95 -21.20 50.90
C ILE A 8 41.30 -20.52 52.13
N ALA A 9 40.00 -20.45 52.10
CA ALA A 9 39.19 -20.99 53.22
C ALA A 9 37.68 -20.90 52.88
N THR A 10 37.12 -22.05 52.75
CA THR A 10 35.76 -22.52 52.93
C THR A 10 35.13 -22.08 54.24
N ILE A 11 33.86 -21.67 54.26
CA ILE A 11 32.92 -21.99 55.34
C ILE A 11 31.52 -22.18 54.76
N LEU A 12 31.07 -23.40 54.94
CA LEU A 12 29.71 -23.93 54.84
C LEU A 12 28.91 -23.49 56.06
N SER A 13 27.64 -23.08 55.84
CA SER A 13 26.60 -23.43 56.86
C SER A 13 25.21 -23.20 56.26
N ALA A 14 24.50 -24.28 56.23
CA ALA A 14 23.09 -24.48 55.99
C ALA A 14 22.24 -24.01 57.16
N LEU A 15 20.98 -23.61 56.85
CA LEU A 15 19.82 -23.87 57.75
C LEU A 15 18.55 -23.49 56.94
N MET A 16 17.85 -24.46 56.46
CA MET A 16 16.62 -25.15 56.89
C MET A 16 15.36 -24.28 56.92
N LEU A 17 14.48 -24.61 55.98
CA LEU A 17 13.04 -24.86 56.03
C LEU A 17 12.19 -24.23 57.16
N VAL A 18 11.16 -23.51 56.73
CA VAL A 18 9.82 -23.60 57.33
C VAL A 18 8.76 -23.73 56.23
N LEU A 19 8.17 -24.91 56.11
CA LEU A 19 6.88 -25.12 55.53
C LEU A 19 5.82 -24.64 56.51
N ALA A 20 4.89 -23.83 56.03
CA ALA A 20 3.57 -23.74 56.62
C ALA A 20 2.51 -23.83 55.53
N ALA A 21 1.80 -24.92 55.58
CA ALA A 21 0.70 -25.25 54.70
C ALA A 21 -0.61 -24.66 55.20
N CYS A 22 -1.56 -24.67 54.32
CA CYS A 22 -3.03 -24.65 54.48
C CYS A 22 -3.75 -23.31 54.50
N GLY A 23 -4.58 -23.19 53.51
CA GLY A 23 -5.76 -22.30 53.49
C GLY A 23 -6.57 -22.51 52.23
N SER A 24 -7.60 -23.34 52.34
CA SER A 24 -8.56 -23.73 51.33
C SER A 24 -9.26 -22.57 50.61
N GLY A 25 -9.48 -22.73 49.32
CA GLY A 25 -10.79 -22.50 48.72
C GLY A 25 -11.07 -21.05 48.29
N SER A 26 -10.86 -20.80 47.01
CA SER A 26 -11.89 -20.14 46.19
C SER A 26 -11.54 -20.34 44.73
N SER A 27 -12.42 -21.01 44.04
CA SER A 27 -12.45 -21.06 42.58
C SER A 27 -12.57 -19.64 42.07
N SER A 28 -11.48 -19.00 41.75
CA SER A 28 -11.52 -17.86 40.87
C SER A 28 -11.40 -18.39 39.44
N ASN A 29 -12.53 -18.34 38.76
CA ASN A 29 -12.69 -18.39 37.34
C ASN A 29 -11.47 -17.71 36.68
N GLY A 30 -10.66 -18.48 35.96
CA GLY A 30 -9.60 -17.93 35.16
C GLY A 30 -10.23 -17.00 34.10
N SER A 31 -10.22 -15.72 34.40
CA SER A 31 -10.27 -14.71 33.35
C SER A 31 -9.06 -14.99 32.49
N GLY A 32 -9.32 -15.56 31.30
CA GLY A 32 -8.34 -15.59 30.23
C GLY A 32 -7.79 -14.18 30.11
N GLY A 33 -6.47 -14.04 30.23
CA GLY A 33 -5.82 -12.78 30.03
C GLY A 33 -6.27 -12.26 28.65
N ASP A 34 -6.97 -11.15 28.67
CA ASP A 34 -7.12 -10.27 27.52
C ASP A 34 -5.67 -9.88 27.18
N SER A 35 -5.04 -10.65 26.30
CA SER A 35 -3.81 -10.22 25.66
C SER A 35 -4.21 -8.90 24.97
N ASP A 36 -3.61 -7.80 25.42
CA ASP A 36 -3.83 -6.43 24.93
C ASP A 36 -3.72 -6.47 23.39
N GLU A 37 -4.85 -6.72 22.71
CA GLU A 37 -4.94 -6.94 21.25
C GLU A 37 -4.40 -5.75 20.45
N THR A 38 -4.11 -4.64 21.13
CA THR A 38 -3.59 -3.40 20.57
C THR A 38 -2.15 -3.10 21.03
N SER A 39 -1.39 -4.10 21.47
CA SER A 39 0.01 -3.94 21.87
C SER A 39 0.98 -4.72 20.98
N GLY A 40 2.23 -4.25 20.91
CA GLY A 40 3.30 -4.91 20.14
C GLY A 40 3.70 -4.13 18.89
N SER A 41 4.37 -4.81 17.96
CA SER A 41 4.86 -4.24 16.70
C SER A 41 4.26 -4.97 15.52
N LEU A 42 3.90 -4.22 14.46
CA LEU A 42 3.37 -4.70 13.19
C LEU A 42 4.16 -4.05 12.06
N THR A 43 4.51 -4.82 11.04
CA THR A 43 5.19 -4.34 9.84
C THR A 43 4.31 -4.58 8.61
N ALA A 44 4.01 -3.50 7.89
CA ALA A 44 3.28 -3.50 6.62
C ALA A 44 4.21 -3.03 5.49
N VAL A 45 4.38 -3.85 4.46
CA VAL A 45 5.31 -3.58 3.35
C VAL A 45 4.57 -3.71 2.01
N GLY A 46 4.92 -2.88 1.02
CA GLY A 46 4.44 -3.11 -0.34
C GLY A 46 4.07 -1.85 -1.11
N SER A 47 2.82 -1.77 -1.58
CA SER A 47 2.35 -0.68 -2.42
C SER A 47 2.75 0.69 -1.89
N THR A 48 3.41 1.48 -2.74
CA THR A 48 3.68 2.89 -2.45
C THR A 48 2.47 3.78 -2.74
N ALA A 49 1.47 3.30 -3.49
CA ALA A 49 0.22 4.03 -3.69
C ALA A 49 -0.64 3.99 -2.41
N LEU A 50 -0.66 2.85 -1.70
CA LEU A 50 -1.37 2.68 -0.43
C LEU A 50 -0.61 3.28 0.77
N GLN A 51 0.71 3.45 0.65
CA GLN A 51 1.58 3.85 1.77
C GLN A 51 1.07 5.09 2.54
N PRO A 52 0.67 6.21 1.89
CA PRO A 52 0.18 7.39 2.62
C PRO A 52 -1.04 7.12 3.51
N LEU A 53 -1.95 6.27 3.07
CA LEU A 53 -3.14 5.90 3.85
C LEU A 53 -2.76 5.07 5.08
N VAL A 54 -1.91 4.05 4.89
CA VAL A 54 -1.49 3.17 6.00
C VAL A 54 -0.65 3.94 7.03
N GLU A 55 0.21 4.87 6.58
CA GLU A 55 0.98 5.74 7.47
C GLU A 55 0.10 6.69 8.29
N ALA A 56 -0.90 7.33 7.65
CA ALA A 56 -1.81 8.24 8.33
C ALA A 56 -2.69 7.49 9.35
N ALA A 57 -3.30 6.38 8.92
CA ALA A 57 -4.11 5.53 9.80
C ALA A 57 -3.27 4.91 10.93
N GLY A 58 -2.05 4.44 10.63
CA GLY A 58 -1.13 3.89 11.61
C GLY A 58 -0.74 4.91 12.67
N LYS A 59 -0.44 6.14 12.26
CA LYS A 59 -0.13 7.24 13.19
C LYS A 59 -1.31 7.56 14.12
N GLN A 60 -2.53 7.60 13.59
CA GLN A 60 -3.71 7.85 14.40
C GLN A 60 -3.99 6.67 15.34
N PHE A 61 -3.93 5.44 14.83
CA PHE A 61 -4.09 4.22 15.64
C PHE A 61 -3.11 4.18 16.82
N GLN A 62 -1.83 4.51 16.58
CA GLN A 62 -0.82 4.57 17.64
C GLN A 62 -1.09 5.66 18.68
N SER A 63 -1.68 6.80 18.28
CA SER A 63 -2.05 7.85 19.24
C SER A 63 -3.16 7.41 20.19
N GLU A 64 -4.05 6.54 19.73
CA GLU A 64 -5.14 5.93 20.50
C GLU A 64 -4.68 4.69 21.27
N ASN A 65 -3.63 4.02 20.77
CA ASN A 65 -3.06 2.78 21.33
C ASN A 65 -1.55 2.93 21.53
N PRO A 66 -1.08 3.60 22.60
CA PRO A 66 0.34 3.95 22.76
C PRO A 66 1.32 2.77 22.89
N LYS A 67 0.81 1.56 23.10
CA LYS A 67 1.61 0.33 23.14
C LYS A 67 1.75 -0.35 21.78
N ALA A 68 1.05 0.15 20.75
CA ALA A 68 1.16 -0.34 19.39
C ALA A 68 2.27 0.38 18.64
N GLN A 69 3.02 -0.35 17.83
CA GLN A 69 3.97 0.20 16.87
C GLN A 69 3.63 -0.30 15.47
N ILE A 70 3.26 0.62 14.57
CA ILE A 70 2.95 0.33 13.18
C ILE A 70 4.10 0.82 12.31
N ASN A 71 4.80 -0.12 11.66
CA ASN A 71 5.91 0.18 10.75
C ASN A 71 5.43 0.01 9.31
N VAL A 72 5.54 1.06 8.50
CA VAL A 72 5.09 1.05 7.11
C VAL A 72 6.27 1.27 6.19
N GLN A 73 6.39 0.42 5.16
CA GLN A 73 7.48 0.50 4.18
C GLN A 73 6.93 0.33 2.77
N GLY A 74 7.49 1.10 1.84
CA GLY A 74 7.25 0.92 0.42
C GLY A 74 7.98 -0.31 -0.14
N GLY A 75 7.98 -0.46 -1.46
CA GLY A 75 8.68 -1.55 -2.16
C GLY A 75 7.90 -2.10 -3.35
N GLY A 76 6.66 -1.62 -3.54
CA GLY A 76 5.74 -2.08 -4.59
C GLY A 76 4.92 -3.30 -4.18
N SER A 77 3.77 -3.48 -4.83
CA SER A 77 2.80 -4.54 -4.56
C SER A 77 3.40 -5.94 -4.61
N GLY A 78 4.25 -6.20 -5.60
CA GLY A 78 4.94 -7.49 -5.75
C GLY A 78 5.83 -7.84 -4.56
N THR A 79 6.54 -6.85 -3.98
CA THR A 79 7.34 -7.03 -2.78
C THR A 79 6.45 -7.35 -1.58
N GLY A 80 5.35 -6.60 -1.40
CA GLY A 80 4.39 -6.83 -0.32
C GLY A 80 3.81 -8.23 -0.35
N LEU A 81 3.27 -8.65 -1.49
CA LEU A 81 2.69 -9.97 -1.68
C LEU A 81 3.69 -11.10 -1.44
N THR A 82 4.92 -10.96 -1.96
CA THR A 82 5.96 -11.97 -1.78
C THR A 82 6.39 -12.10 -0.31
N GLN A 83 6.62 -10.96 0.37
CA GLN A 83 7.09 -10.99 1.76
C GLN A 83 6.02 -11.49 2.73
N VAL A 84 4.75 -11.11 2.54
CA VAL A 84 3.67 -11.60 3.41
C VAL A 84 3.43 -13.09 3.20
N GLN A 85 3.49 -13.58 1.96
CA GLN A 85 3.39 -15.02 1.69
C GLN A 85 4.49 -15.82 2.39
N GLN A 86 5.70 -15.27 2.47
CA GLN A 86 6.85 -15.89 3.16
C GLN A 86 6.79 -15.75 4.68
N GLY A 87 5.83 -14.98 5.23
CA GLY A 87 5.75 -14.67 6.65
C GLY A 87 6.87 -13.74 7.14
N ALA A 88 7.53 -13.02 6.23
CA ALA A 88 8.60 -12.07 6.57
C ALA A 88 8.04 -10.74 7.12
N VAL A 89 6.78 -10.43 6.83
CA VAL A 89 6.05 -9.27 7.31
C VAL A 89 4.64 -9.66 7.73
N ASP A 90 4.00 -8.84 8.56
CA ASP A 90 2.64 -9.11 9.07
C ASP A 90 1.58 -8.80 8.02
N ILE A 91 1.81 -7.77 7.21
CA ILE A 91 0.88 -7.30 6.17
C ILE A 91 1.65 -7.00 4.89
N GLY A 92 1.12 -7.52 3.77
CA GLY A 92 1.54 -7.17 2.42
C GLY A 92 0.56 -6.19 1.78
N ASN A 93 0.99 -4.97 1.48
CA ASN A 93 0.19 -3.95 0.82
C ASN A 93 0.24 -4.12 -0.70
N SER A 94 -0.91 -4.07 -1.40
CA SER A 94 -0.98 -4.30 -2.83
C SER A 94 -2.09 -3.49 -3.51
N ASP A 95 -1.81 -2.96 -4.73
CA ASP A 95 -2.81 -2.36 -5.63
C ASP A 95 -3.43 -3.41 -6.57
N VAL A 96 -2.96 -4.66 -6.53
CA VAL A 96 -3.46 -5.74 -7.37
C VAL A 96 -3.89 -6.92 -6.53
N PHE A 97 -4.79 -7.73 -7.06
CA PHE A 97 -5.14 -8.99 -6.43
C PHE A 97 -3.93 -9.94 -6.38
N ALA A 98 -3.86 -10.75 -5.33
CA ALA A 98 -2.78 -11.73 -5.19
C ALA A 98 -2.76 -12.74 -6.32
N GLU A 99 -3.94 -13.05 -6.89
CA GLU A 99 -4.14 -13.92 -8.04
C GLU A 99 -3.52 -13.40 -9.34
N GLU A 100 -3.34 -12.08 -9.44
CA GLU A 100 -2.75 -11.44 -10.62
C GLU A 100 -1.21 -11.45 -10.58
N LYS A 101 -0.61 -11.90 -9.46
CA LYS A 101 0.85 -11.86 -9.29
C LYS A 101 1.48 -13.23 -9.44
N ASP A 102 2.26 -13.40 -10.50
CA ASP A 102 3.03 -14.62 -10.72
C ASP A 102 3.93 -14.96 -9.53
N GLY A 103 3.94 -16.24 -9.16
CA GLY A 103 4.76 -16.75 -8.05
C GLY A 103 4.16 -16.52 -6.65
N VAL A 104 2.95 -15.96 -6.57
CA VAL A 104 2.19 -15.82 -5.33
C VAL A 104 1.10 -16.88 -5.28
N ASP A 105 1.03 -17.63 -4.19
CA ASP A 105 -0.05 -18.56 -3.89
C ASP A 105 -1.15 -17.83 -3.11
N ALA A 106 -2.10 -17.25 -3.85
CA ALA A 106 -3.21 -16.48 -3.26
C ALA A 106 -4.04 -17.30 -2.26
N SER A 107 -4.08 -18.63 -2.38
CA SER A 107 -4.85 -19.49 -1.48
C SER A 107 -4.36 -19.48 -0.02
N LYS A 108 -3.12 -19.03 0.20
CA LYS A 108 -2.51 -18.88 1.54
C LYS A 108 -2.77 -17.51 2.15
N LEU A 109 -3.22 -16.56 1.36
CA LEU A 109 -3.39 -15.18 1.76
C LEU A 109 -4.85 -14.86 2.06
N VAL A 110 -5.06 -14.01 3.04
CA VAL A 110 -6.37 -13.42 3.33
C VAL A 110 -6.37 -11.98 2.85
N ASP A 111 -7.29 -11.65 1.95
CA ASP A 111 -7.46 -10.32 1.39
C ASP A 111 -8.29 -9.43 2.30
N HIS A 112 -7.78 -8.23 2.59
CA HIS A 112 -8.48 -7.17 3.29
C HIS A 112 -8.49 -5.92 2.40
N LYS A 113 -9.59 -5.69 1.67
CA LYS A 113 -9.79 -4.46 0.90
C LYS A 113 -10.01 -3.30 1.87
N VAL A 114 -9.15 -2.28 1.82
CA VAL A 114 -9.18 -1.15 2.77
C VAL A 114 -9.54 0.19 2.13
N ALA A 115 -9.36 0.34 0.83
CA ALA A 115 -9.75 1.52 0.07
C ALA A 115 -9.85 1.17 -1.43
N VAL A 116 -10.24 2.16 -2.23
CA VAL A 116 -10.11 2.16 -3.68
C VAL A 116 -9.28 3.36 -4.08
N VAL A 117 -8.41 3.22 -5.08
CA VAL A 117 -7.62 4.33 -5.60
C VAL A 117 -7.77 4.45 -7.11
N GLY A 118 -8.06 5.66 -7.57
CA GLY A 118 -7.91 6.02 -8.97
C GLY A 118 -6.45 6.29 -9.31
N MET A 119 -6.05 5.95 -10.52
CA MET A 119 -4.74 6.25 -11.08
C MET A 119 -4.92 7.09 -12.32
N ALA A 120 -4.07 8.11 -12.51
CA ALA A 120 -4.16 8.96 -13.68
C ALA A 120 -2.80 9.13 -14.35
N PRO A 121 -2.78 9.33 -15.69
CA PRO A 121 -1.61 9.85 -16.34
C PRO A 121 -1.31 11.24 -15.79
N VAL A 122 -0.04 11.50 -15.52
CA VAL A 122 0.44 12.78 -15.00
C VAL A 122 1.56 13.33 -15.87
N VAL A 123 1.53 14.62 -16.10
CA VAL A 123 2.53 15.30 -16.94
C VAL A 123 3.19 16.46 -16.23
N ASN A 124 4.36 16.85 -16.73
CA ASN A 124 4.97 18.11 -16.38
C ASN A 124 4.04 19.28 -16.81
N LYS A 125 4.01 20.34 -16.01
CA LYS A 125 3.14 21.52 -16.26
C LYS A 125 3.38 22.21 -17.60
N ASP A 126 4.58 22.06 -18.13
CA ASP A 126 4.96 22.72 -19.38
C ASP A 126 4.37 22.07 -20.64
N VAL A 127 3.85 20.85 -20.53
CA VAL A 127 3.31 20.07 -21.65
C VAL A 127 2.13 20.77 -22.37
N GLY A 128 1.25 21.41 -21.59
CA GLY A 128 0.12 22.17 -22.15
C GLY A 128 -1.04 21.30 -22.64
N VAL A 129 -1.17 20.05 -22.11
CA VAL A 129 -2.28 19.13 -22.36
C VAL A 129 -2.99 18.87 -21.04
N ASP A 130 -4.32 18.79 -21.06
CA ASP A 130 -5.17 18.46 -19.90
C ASP A 130 -6.08 17.24 -20.13
N ASN A 131 -6.17 16.78 -21.38
CA ASN A 131 -6.95 15.62 -21.79
C ASN A 131 -6.26 14.88 -22.93
N LEU A 132 -6.28 13.56 -22.88
CA LEU A 132 -5.89 12.67 -23.98
C LEU A 132 -7.02 11.69 -24.27
N THR A 133 -7.14 11.27 -25.54
CA THR A 133 -7.91 10.05 -25.79
C THR A 133 -7.13 8.83 -25.29
N GLN A 134 -7.83 7.75 -24.99
CA GLN A 134 -7.16 6.51 -24.60
C GLN A 134 -6.16 6.02 -25.66
N GLN A 135 -6.50 6.20 -26.95
CA GLN A 135 -5.59 5.85 -28.05
C GLN A 135 -4.32 6.71 -28.05
N GLN A 136 -4.44 8.04 -27.85
CA GLN A 136 -3.28 8.92 -27.74
C GLN A 136 -2.38 8.52 -26.56
N LEU A 137 -3.00 8.15 -25.43
CA LEU A 137 -2.25 7.68 -24.26
C LEU A 137 -1.47 6.40 -24.60
N ILE A 138 -2.09 5.43 -25.25
CA ILE A 138 -1.44 4.21 -25.73
C ILE A 138 -0.29 4.55 -26.69
N ASP A 139 -0.52 5.43 -27.66
CA ASP A 139 0.48 5.78 -28.68
C ASP A 139 1.68 6.53 -28.08
N ILE A 140 1.48 7.31 -27.02
CA ILE A 140 2.55 7.94 -26.24
C ILE A 140 3.37 6.86 -25.52
N PHE A 141 2.72 6.00 -24.74
CA PHE A 141 3.44 5.00 -23.95
C PHE A 141 4.08 3.89 -24.78
N THR A 142 3.54 3.61 -25.98
CA THR A 142 4.15 2.66 -26.94
C THR A 142 5.18 3.31 -27.87
N GLY A 143 5.41 4.63 -27.75
CA GLY A 143 6.44 5.36 -28.51
C GLY A 143 6.08 5.72 -29.94
N LYS A 144 4.82 5.59 -30.34
CA LYS A 144 4.32 6.04 -31.64
C LYS A 144 4.21 7.57 -31.69
N VAL A 145 3.81 8.20 -30.59
CA VAL A 145 3.83 9.65 -30.39
C VAL A 145 5.05 10.02 -29.57
N THR A 146 5.94 10.85 -30.13
CA THR A 146 7.20 11.26 -29.51
C THR A 146 7.33 12.77 -29.31
N ASN A 147 6.33 13.53 -29.72
CA ASN A 147 6.26 14.97 -29.52
C ASN A 147 4.85 15.36 -29.08
N TRP A 148 4.76 16.22 -28.08
CA TRP A 148 3.48 16.66 -27.51
C TRP A 148 2.61 17.44 -28.50
N LYS A 149 3.19 18.13 -29.49
CA LYS A 149 2.41 18.84 -30.53
C LYS A 149 1.49 17.92 -31.33
N ASP A 150 1.84 16.64 -31.47
CA ASP A 150 1.07 15.67 -32.24
C ASP A 150 -0.25 15.29 -31.52
N VAL A 151 -0.39 15.66 -30.24
CA VAL A 151 -1.58 15.46 -29.42
C VAL A 151 -2.13 16.76 -28.83
N GLY A 152 -1.76 17.90 -29.40
CA GLY A 152 -2.32 19.23 -29.06
C GLY A 152 -1.55 19.97 -27.96
N GLY A 153 -0.40 19.46 -27.54
CA GLY A 153 0.50 20.12 -26.60
C GLY A 153 1.53 21.04 -27.26
N LYS A 154 2.54 21.42 -26.51
CA LYS A 154 3.65 22.23 -27.01
C LYS A 154 4.56 21.42 -27.95
N ASP A 155 5.35 22.11 -28.78
CA ASP A 155 6.41 21.47 -29.58
C ASP A 155 7.56 21.05 -28.62
N GLU A 156 7.38 19.93 -27.99
CA GLU A 156 8.28 19.39 -26.99
C GLU A 156 8.31 17.86 -27.05
N LYS A 157 9.50 17.29 -26.84
CA LYS A 157 9.70 15.85 -26.87
C LYS A 157 8.98 15.19 -25.69
N VAL A 158 8.27 14.09 -25.96
CA VAL A 158 7.72 13.22 -24.89
C VAL A 158 8.86 12.48 -24.17
N THR A 159 8.84 12.55 -22.85
CA THR A 159 9.76 11.79 -21.98
C THR A 159 8.95 10.87 -21.06
N VAL A 160 8.88 9.60 -21.40
CA VAL A 160 8.15 8.60 -20.58
C VAL A 160 8.99 8.23 -19.37
N ILE A 161 8.37 8.30 -18.19
CA ILE A 161 8.90 7.77 -16.93
C ILE A 161 7.98 6.63 -16.51
N ASN A 162 8.54 5.44 -16.37
CA ASN A 162 7.77 4.25 -16.00
C ASN A 162 7.94 3.91 -14.50
N ARG A 163 7.14 2.99 -14.01
CA ARG A 163 7.31 2.37 -12.70
C ARG A 163 8.03 1.04 -12.88
N ALA A 164 8.72 0.59 -11.83
CA ALA A 164 9.35 -0.71 -11.81
C ALA A 164 8.34 -1.85 -12.00
N GLU A 165 8.78 -2.99 -12.52
CA GLU A 165 7.94 -4.13 -12.87
C GLU A 165 7.10 -4.68 -11.70
N GLY A 166 7.59 -4.58 -10.47
CA GLY A 166 6.85 -4.97 -9.25
C GLY A 166 5.80 -3.98 -8.77
N SER A 167 5.56 -2.86 -9.49
CA SER A 167 4.58 -1.84 -9.12
C SER A 167 3.17 -2.28 -9.49
N GLY A 168 2.27 -2.35 -8.50
CA GLY A 168 0.84 -2.57 -8.76
C GLY A 168 0.20 -1.41 -9.51
N THR A 169 0.62 -0.17 -9.23
CA THR A 169 0.21 1.02 -10.00
C THR A 169 0.52 0.87 -11.49
N ARG A 170 1.70 0.30 -11.82
CA ARG A 170 2.06 -0.02 -13.22
C ARG A 170 1.14 -1.08 -13.79
N ALA A 171 0.94 -2.18 -13.11
CA ALA A 171 0.07 -3.26 -13.57
C ALA A 171 -1.35 -2.76 -13.85
N THR A 172 -1.93 -2.01 -12.92
CA THR A 172 -3.25 -1.39 -13.09
C THR A 172 -3.29 -0.41 -14.25
N PHE A 173 -2.26 0.43 -14.41
CA PHE A 173 -2.21 1.39 -15.52
C PHE A 173 -2.05 0.69 -16.88
N GLU A 174 -1.17 -0.27 -17.01
CA GLU A 174 -1.00 -1.05 -18.24
C GLU A 174 -2.28 -1.78 -18.62
N GLN A 175 -2.95 -2.41 -17.66
CA GLN A 175 -4.20 -3.13 -17.90
C GLN A 175 -5.35 -2.21 -18.33
N TRP A 176 -5.59 -1.12 -17.61
CA TRP A 176 -6.81 -0.34 -17.78
C TRP A 176 -6.65 0.92 -18.63
N ALA A 177 -5.47 1.55 -18.61
CA ALA A 177 -5.17 2.72 -19.43
C ALA A 177 -4.60 2.33 -20.79
N LEU A 178 -3.70 1.35 -20.83
CA LEU A 178 -3.04 0.92 -22.05
C LEU A 178 -3.68 -0.32 -22.69
N LYS A 179 -4.76 -0.87 -22.11
CA LYS A 179 -5.47 -2.06 -22.60
C LYS A 179 -4.54 -3.28 -22.75
N GLY A 180 -3.57 -3.43 -21.85
CA GLY A 180 -2.61 -4.51 -21.86
C GLY A 180 -1.41 -4.30 -22.80
N GLU A 181 -1.34 -3.17 -23.51
CA GLU A 181 -0.16 -2.85 -24.32
C GLU A 181 1.05 -2.57 -23.44
N THR A 182 2.21 -3.06 -23.88
CA THR A 182 3.47 -2.90 -23.15
C THR A 182 4.11 -1.55 -23.47
N PRO A 183 4.43 -0.72 -22.46
CA PRO A 183 5.15 0.53 -22.67
C PRO A 183 6.55 0.32 -23.26
N ILE A 184 7.06 1.35 -23.95
CA ILE A 184 8.45 1.38 -24.38
C ILE A 184 9.39 1.27 -23.17
N LYS A 185 10.60 0.78 -23.40
CA LYS A 185 11.67 0.85 -22.40
C LYS A 185 12.00 2.32 -22.12
N ALA A 186 11.86 2.70 -20.87
CA ALA A 186 12.05 4.05 -20.37
C ALA A 186 12.74 4.01 -19.00
N GLN A 187 13.03 5.18 -18.43
CA GLN A 187 13.50 5.25 -17.05
C GLN A 187 12.44 4.68 -16.11
N GLU A 188 12.84 3.76 -15.26
CA GLU A 188 11.94 3.15 -14.27
C GLU A 188 12.22 3.65 -12.85
N GLN A 189 11.15 3.72 -12.04
CA GLN A 189 11.21 4.18 -10.65
C GLN A 189 10.36 3.29 -9.74
N ASP A 190 10.88 3.02 -8.55
CA ASP A 190 10.23 2.13 -7.57
C ASP A 190 9.09 2.78 -6.82
N SER A 191 9.14 4.11 -6.58
CA SER A 191 8.17 4.78 -5.72
C SER A 191 7.37 5.88 -6.43
N SER A 192 6.10 6.00 -6.03
CA SER A 192 5.19 7.06 -6.50
C SER A 192 5.73 8.46 -6.19
N GLY A 193 6.35 8.65 -5.02
CA GLY A 193 6.93 9.93 -4.63
C GLY A 193 8.08 10.37 -5.52
N THR A 194 8.97 9.43 -5.89
CA THR A 194 10.09 9.68 -6.81
C THR A 194 9.58 10.00 -8.21
N VAL A 195 8.60 9.25 -8.72
CA VAL A 195 7.97 9.52 -10.03
C VAL A 195 7.39 10.93 -10.06
N ARG A 196 6.59 11.33 -9.05
CA ARG A 196 6.02 12.68 -8.99
C ARG A 196 7.10 13.75 -9.06
N LYS A 197 8.19 13.58 -8.32
CA LYS A 197 9.32 14.52 -8.32
C LYS A 197 9.95 14.61 -9.70
N ILE A 198 10.30 13.49 -10.33
CA ILE A 198 10.93 13.47 -11.66
C ILE A 198 10.01 14.11 -12.70
N VAL A 199 8.72 13.76 -12.74
CA VAL A 199 7.77 14.37 -13.68
C VAL A 199 7.69 15.88 -13.48
N SER A 200 7.67 16.35 -12.23
CA SER A 200 7.61 17.79 -11.94
C SER A 200 8.86 18.58 -12.36
N GLU A 201 10.03 17.92 -12.43
CA GLU A 201 11.32 18.54 -12.70
C GLU A 201 11.80 18.31 -14.14
N THR A 202 11.14 17.43 -14.91
CA THR A 202 11.56 17.06 -16.27
C THR A 202 10.58 17.63 -17.30
N PRO A 203 11.00 18.59 -18.15
CA PRO A 203 10.19 19.08 -19.27
C PRO A 203 9.74 17.93 -20.17
N GLY A 204 8.50 18.01 -20.66
CA GLY A 204 7.91 17.00 -21.53
C GLY A 204 7.65 15.63 -20.89
N ALA A 205 7.86 15.48 -19.58
CA ALA A 205 7.68 14.20 -18.91
C ALA A 205 6.20 13.80 -18.78
N ILE A 206 5.97 12.50 -18.93
CA ILE A 206 4.70 11.80 -18.61
C ILE A 206 4.99 10.56 -17.79
N SER A 207 4.11 10.28 -16.84
CA SER A 207 4.04 9.04 -16.08
C SER A 207 2.60 8.81 -15.62
N TYR A 208 2.42 8.00 -14.58
CA TYR A 208 1.12 7.76 -13.95
C TYR A 208 1.27 7.64 -12.44
N LEU A 209 0.27 8.12 -11.71
CA LEU A 209 0.26 8.14 -10.25
C LEU A 209 -1.15 7.83 -9.71
N ALA A 210 -1.19 7.28 -8.51
CA ALA A 210 -2.40 7.26 -7.70
C ALA A 210 -2.84 8.69 -7.37
N PHE A 211 -4.15 8.95 -7.26
CA PHE A 211 -4.69 10.30 -6.97
C PHE A 211 -4.09 10.91 -5.71
N SER A 212 -3.81 10.09 -4.69
CA SER A 212 -3.16 10.50 -3.45
C SER A 212 -1.79 11.18 -3.63
N TYR A 213 -1.14 10.98 -4.78
CA TYR A 213 0.14 11.61 -5.13
C TYR A 213 0.01 12.82 -6.06
N ILE A 214 -1.17 13.06 -6.63
CA ILE A 214 -1.37 14.18 -7.56
C ILE A 214 -1.57 15.46 -6.76
N ASN A 215 -0.70 16.43 -6.98
CA ASN A 215 -0.75 17.73 -6.34
C ASN A 215 -0.36 18.84 -7.33
N LYS A 216 -0.21 20.07 -6.83
CA LYS A 216 0.11 21.24 -7.66
C LYS A 216 1.46 21.14 -8.40
N SER A 217 2.31 20.15 -8.17
CA SER A 217 3.60 20.02 -8.86
C SER A 217 3.48 19.35 -10.23
N VAL A 218 2.43 18.58 -10.47
CA VAL A 218 2.16 17.86 -11.72
C VAL A 218 0.72 18.10 -12.18
N VAL A 219 0.42 17.80 -13.44
CA VAL A 219 -0.95 17.87 -13.99
C VAL A 219 -1.47 16.46 -14.20
N GLY A 220 -2.59 16.12 -13.55
CA GLY A 220 -3.33 14.89 -13.82
C GLY A 220 -4.23 15.10 -15.04
N LEU A 221 -4.14 14.18 -16.00
CA LEU A 221 -4.89 14.30 -17.26
C LEU A 221 -6.24 13.61 -17.19
N SER A 222 -7.24 14.21 -17.84
CA SER A 222 -8.47 13.51 -18.22
C SER A 222 -8.18 12.49 -19.32
N VAL A 223 -8.97 11.43 -19.40
CA VAL A 223 -8.92 10.45 -20.50
C VAL A 223 -10.30 10.34 -21.11
N ASP A 224 -10.39 10.49 -22.44
CA ASP A 224 -11.65 10.52 -23.20
C ASP A 224 -12.67 11.53 -22.63
N GLY A 225 -12.20 12.66 -22.09
CA GLY A 225 -13.02 13.69 -21.48
C GLY A 225 -13.50 13.38 -20.05
N VAL A 226 -13.22 12.21 -19.51
CA VAL A 226 -13.54 11.86 -18.13
C VAL A 226 -12.42 12.36 -17.21
N LYS A 227 -12.79 13.06 -16.14
CA LYS A 227 -11.84 13.58 -15.16
C LYS A 227 -11.41 12.49 -14.16
N PRO A 228 -10.13 12.50 -13.74
CA PRO A 228 -9.64 11.63 -12.69
C PRO A 228 -10.09 12.16 -11.32
N ASP A 229 -11.27 11.75 -10.89
CA ASP A 229 -11.80 12.06 -9.56
C ASP A 229 -12.49 10.84 -8.93
N GLU A 230 -12.68 10.91 -7.61
CA GLU A 230 -13.18 9.80 -6.80
C GLU A 230 -14.64 9.44 -7.18
N LYS A 231 -15.44 10.41 -7.60
CA LYS A 231 -16.84 10.16 -7.99
C LYS A 231 -16.91 9.32 -9.26
N ASN A 232 -16.07 9.65 -10.25
CA ASN A 232 -15.97 8.89 -11.49
C ASN A 232 -15.37 7.50 -11.27
N VAL A 233 -14.51 7.33 -10.26
CA VAL A 233 -14.06 6.01 -9.81
C VAL A 233 -15.22 5.22 -9.21
N ALA A 234 -15.99 5.80 -8.30
CA ALA A 234 -17.09 5.14 -7.62
C ALA A 234 -18.15 4.58 -8.59
N THR A 235 -18.43 5.27 -9.69
CA THR A 235 -19.37 4.87 -10.75
C THR A 235 -18.73 4.04 -11.85
N ASN A 236 -17.40 3.86 -11.80
CA ASN A 236 -16.62 3.25 -12.88
C ASN A 236 -16.71 4.01 -14.22
N ASP A 237 -16.99 5.32 -14.21
CA ASP A 237 -16.80 6.17 -15.39
C ASP A 237 -15.31 6.36 -15.66
N TRP A 238 -14.53 6.63 -14.62
CA TRP A 238 -13.07 6.50 -14.65
C TRP A 238 -12.67 5.03 -14.50
N LYS A 239 -12.02 4.45 -15.52
CA LYS A 239 -11.73 3.02 -15.60
C LYS A 239 -10.43 2.60 -14.93
N ILE A 240 -9.50 3.56 -14.71
CA ILE A 240 -8.14 3.29 -14.26
C ILE A 240 -8.12 3.37 -12.73
N TRP A 241 -8.55 2.31 -12.08
CA TRP A 241 -8.59 2.21 -10.62
C TRP A 241 -8.35 0.77 -10.14
N SER A 242 -7.95 0.63 -8.89
CA SER A 242 -7.83 -0.65 -8.21
C SER A 242 -8.32 -0.57 -6.77
N TYR A 243 -8.56 -1.72 -6.16
CA TYR A 243 -8.61 -1.79 -4.71
C TYR A 243 -7.20 -1.61 -4.13
N GLU A 244 -7.17 -1.08 -2.94
CA GLU A 244 -6.03 -1.12 -2.06
C GLU A 244 -6.23 -2.28 -1.08
N HIS A 245 -5.37 -3.27 -1.19
CA HIS A 245 -5.42 -4.51 -0.44
C HIS A 245 -4.35 -4.54 0.64
N MET A 246 -4.70 -5.07 1.81
CA MET A 246 -3.78 -5.43 2.87
C MET A 246 -3.88 -6.95 3.08
N TYR A 247 -2.89 -7.69 2.62
CA TYR A 247 -2.88 -9.15 2.71
C TYR A 247 -2.23 -9.64 3.99
N THR A 248 -2.77 -10.72 4.58
CA THR A 248 -2.14 -11.46 5.67
C THR A 248 -1.91 -12.91 5.29
N ASN A 249 -0.86 -13.52 5.84
CA ASN A 249 -0.63 -14.97 5.70
C ASN A 249 -1.51 -15.73 6.69
N GLY A 250 -2.67 -16.18 6.19
CA GLY A 250 -3.73 -16.74 7.02
C GLY A 250 -4.49 -15.70 7.85
N LYS A 251 -5.34 -16.17 8.76
CA LYS A 251 -6.26 -15.32 9.53
C LYS A 251 -5.50 -14.41 10.51
N PRO A 252 -5.69 -13.07 10.45
CA PRO A 252 -5.00 -12.14 11.35
C PRO A 252 -5.46 -12.29 12.81
N LYS A 253 -4.55 -11.96 13.74
CA LYS A 253 -4.77 -12.02 15.18
C LYS A 253 -4.12 -10.82 15.87
N GLY A 254 -4.52 -10.55 17.13
CA GLY A 254 -3.92 -9.52 17.98
C GLY A 254 -3.84 -8.17 17.26
N LEU A 255 -2.70 -7.50 17.36
CA LEU A 255 -2.47 -6.17 16.79
C LEU A 255 -2.76 -6.09 15.28
N THR A 256 -2.38 -7.12 14.51
CA THR A 256 -2.65 -7.14 13.06
C THR A 256 -4.15 -7.12 12.78
N LYS A 257 -4.94 -7.93 13.50
CA LYS A 257 -6.40 -7.91 13.35
C LYS A 257 -6.98 -6.56 13.75
N SER A 258 -6.59 -6.03 14.91
CA SER A 258 -7.10 -4.77 15.42
C SER A 258 -6.80 -3.60 14.47
N PHE A 259 -5.61 -3.58 13.87
CA PHE A 259 -5.26 -2.56 12.90
C PHE A 259 -6.04 -2.70 11.58
N LEU A 260 -6.26 -3.92 11.08
CA LEU A 260 -7.09 -4.15 9.88
C LEU A 260 -8.56 -3.78 10.11
N ASP A 261 -9.11 -4.09 11.28
CA ASP A 261 -10.46 -3.66 11.68
C ASP A 261 -10.53 -2.12 11.73
N TYR A 262 -9.48 -1.47 12.24
CA TYR A 262 -9.38 -0.01 12.27
C TYR A 262 -9.35 0.59 10.85
N MET A 263 -8.59 0.00 9.92
CA MET A 263 -8.53 0.46 8.51
C MET A 263 -9.90 0.49 7.85
N THR A 264 -10.83 -0.37 8.24
CA THR A 264 -12.21 -0.43 7.71
C THR A 264 -13.24 0.27 8.58
N SER A 265 -12.80 0.88 9.70
CA SER A 265 -13.67 1.65 10.60
C SER A 265 -14.19 2.94 9.96
N ASP A 266 -15.23 3.51 10.52
CA ASP A 266 -15.78 4.78 10.06
C ASP A 266 -14.78 5.94 10.22
N ALA A 267 -13.94 5.92 11.24
CA ALA A 267 -12.90 6.92 11.46
C ALA A 267 -11.91 6.98 10.29
N VAL A 268 -11.51 5.83 9.75
CA VAL A 268 -10.62 5.79 8.59
C VAL A 268 -11.39 6.05 7.30
N GLN A 269 -12.52 5.36 7.10
CA GLN A 269 -13.25 5.36 5.83
C GLN A 269 -13.95 6.68 5.50
N LYS A 270 -14.39 7.44 6.52
CA LYS A 270 -15.08 8.74 6.33
C LYS A 270 -14.14 9.93 6.42
N ASP A 271 -13.07 9.80 7.22
CA ASP A 271 -12.21 10.95 7.52
C ASP A 271 -10.86 10.87 6.79
N ILE A 272 -10.09 9.78 6.94
CA ILE A 272 -8.71 9.71 6.41
C ILE A 272 -8.71 9.37 4.91
N VAL A 273 -9.52 8.40 4.49
CA VAL A 273 -9.59 7.94 3.09
C VAL A 273 -9.84 9.09 2.11
N PRO A 274 -10.94 9.90 2.25
CA PRO A 274 -11.21 10.97 1.31
C PRO A 274 -10.23 12.14 1.41
N GLN A 275 -9.68 12.45 2.60
CA GLN A 275 -8.69 13.53 2.77
C GLN A 275 -7.41 13.27 1.98
N LEU A 276 -7.08 12.00 1.72
CA LEU A 276 -5.87 11.60 1.03
C LEU A 276 -6.09 11.27 -0.45
N GLY A 277 -7.28 11.49 -1.00
CA GLY A 277 -7.60 11.23 -2.40
C GLY A 277 -7.82 9.75 -2.72
N TYR A 278 -8.31 8.98 -1.74
CA TYR A 278 -8.81 7.63 -1.95
C TYR A 278 -10.34 7.62 -1.90
N GLN A 279 -10.92 6.62 -2.52
CA GLN A 279 -12.36 6.35 -2.47
C GLN A 279 -12.65 5.29 -1.41
N SER A 280 -13.65 5.55 -0.55
CA SER A 280 -14.10 4.55 0.41
C SER A 280 -14.68 3.31 -0.29
N ILE A 281 -14.30 2.12 0.18
CA ILE A 281 -14.88 0.86 -0.30
C ILE A 281 -16.40 0.81 -0.10
N LYS A 282 -16.92 1.53 0.90
CA LYS A 282 -18.35 1.58 1.24
C LYS A 282 -19.18 2.45 0.29
N GLU A 283 -18.53 3.28 -0.52
CA GLU A 283 -19.17 4.24 -1.41
C GLU A 283 -19.12 3.84 -2.89
N MET A 284 -18.42 2.74 -3.20
CA MET A 284 -18.39 2.20 -4.55
C MET A 284 -19.78 1.79 -5.01
N LYS A 285 -20.06 2.01 -6.29
CA LYS A 285 -21.30 1.58 -6.96
C LYS A 285 -21.08 0.33 -7.80
N VAL A 286 -19.86 -0.09 -7.94
CA VAL A 286 -19.45 -1.28 -8.67
C VAL A 286 -18.40 -2.05 -7.87
N GLU A 287 -18.33 -3.34 -8.14
CA GLU A 287 -17.26 -4.22 -7.72
C GLU A 287 -16.48 -4.72 -8.95
N ARG A 288 -15.18 -4.89 -8.78
CA ARG A 288 -14.28 -5.51 -9.78
C ARG A 288 -13.67 -6.76 -9.16
N SER A 289 -13.81 -7.90 -9.83
CA SER A 289 -13.14 -9.15 -9.45
C SER A 289 -11.73 -9.24 -10.02
N ALA A 290 -10.92 -10.19 -9.55
CA ALA A 290 -9.55 -10.39 -10.01
C ALA A 290 -9.44 -10.67 -11.54
N ASP A 291 -10.47 -11.28 -12.14
CA ASP A 291 -10.57 -11.47 -13.59
C ASP A 291 -11.03 -10.22 -14.36
N GLY A 292 -11.18 -9.08 -13.67
CA GLY A 292 -11.55 -7.80 -14.25
C GLY A 292 -13.04 -7.59 -14.51
N LYS A 293 -13.90 -8.56 -14.12
CA LYS A 293 -15.34 -8.43 -14.29
C LYS A 293 -15.92 -7.37 -13.37
N ILE A 294 -16.74 -6.46 -13.94
CA ILE A 294 -17.47 -5.43 -13.21
C ILE A 294 -18.89 -5.91 -12.90
N THR A 295 -19.30 -5.73 -11.65
CA THR A 295 -20.67 -6.00 -11.16
C THR A 295 -21.19 -4.75 -10.44
N ASN A 296 -22.43 -4.36 -10.68
CA ASN A 296 -23.10 -3.27 -9.93
C ASN A 296 -23.41 -3.74 -8.51
N LEU A 297 -23.22 -2.85 -7.53
CA LEU A 297 -23.54 -3.03 -6.11
C LEU A 297 -24.93 -2.49 -5.80
#